data_fb3cd465c1b48f61552cff0a7298e3b7
#
_entry.id   fb3cd465c1b48f61552cff0a7298e3b7
#
_cell.length_a   1.000
_cell.length_b   1.000
_cell.length_c   1.000
_cell.angle_alpha   90.00
_cell.angle_beta   90.00
_cell.angle_gamma   90.00
#
_symmetry.space_group_name_H-M   'P 1'
#
loop_
_entity.id
_entity.type
_entity.pdbx_description
1 polymer ?
#
loop_
_entity_poly.entity_id
_entity_poly.type
_entity_poly.pdbx_seq_one_letter_code
_entity_poly.pdbx_strand_id
1 'polypeptide(L)'
;MRRLLVCQRMAGPISGETSFCIAAADVAPALTSKPEVMAGRTDPLCRSIAWGAMIAGSMVPMIFGRSAGEDGYSLPVAQVLILVIAAAILSRSSRLRPVAGFLLTIAILRLGWSVIAPVLGDWAPVQSLMNNLDWGPKIFVTRLLNVAGALLMLTTFVGRHVTRDDLFLRIGKLNAPVKPERILWFRSSLRWWHLGPLIIVIFAMAMTAFLFSHLRPDFWQLSQHWQLFPWAVATAALNAANEEFQFRCVPLAHLRNVLPLNEAVWLTALFFGLAHYFGQPSGWLGVVMATIAGFIWAKSMVETRGVGLAFGIHMIQDVVIFYFLAMSMKS
;
A
#
# COMPACT_ATOMS: atom_id res chain seq x y z
N MET A 1 37.39 23.90 12.91
CA MET A 1 36.60 24.39 11.76
C MET A 1 37.52 25.05 10.76
N ARG A 2 37.94 24.39 9.68
CA ARG A 2 38.75 24.95 8.60
C ARG A 2 37.79 25.34 7.47
N ARG A 3 37.77 26.65 7.15
CA ARG A 3 37.04 27.18 6.00
C ARG A 3 37.81 26.84 4.72
N LEU A 4 37.18 26.15 3.79
CA LEU A 4 37.69 25.92 2.43
C LEU A 4 37.30 27.14 1.59
N LEU A 5 38.31 27.88 1.13
CA LEU A 5 38.16 28.92 0.11
C LEU A 5 38.38 28.26 -1.27
N VAL A 6 37.38 28.33 -2.13
CA VAL A 6 37.50 27.92 -3.53
C VAL A 6 37.74 29.19 -4.35
N CYS A 7 38.96 29.37 -4.86
CA CYS A 7 39.30 30.43 -5.81
C CYS A 7 39.24 29.86 -7.24
N GLN A 8 38.38 30.42 -8.06
CA GLN A 8 38.34 30.15 -9.51
C GLN A 8 39.07 31.27 -10.27
N ARG A 9 40.14 30.92 -11.00
CA ARG A 9 40.83 31.83 -11.91
C ARG A 9 40.11 31.87 -13.25
N MET A 10 39.66 33.04 -13.65
CA MET A 10 39.27 33.30 -15.02
C MET A 10 40.35 34.11 -15.68
N ALA A 11 40.92 33.62 -16.78
CA ALA A 11 41.86 34.36 -17.63
C ALA A 11 41.09 35.21 -18.65
N GLY A 12 41.19 36.53 -18.57
CA GLY A 12 40.74 37.47 -19.60
C GLY A 12 41.95 38.26 -20.10
N PRO A 13 42.01 38.65 -21.38
CA PRO A 13 43.13 39.37 -21.92
C PRO A 13 43.02 40.86 -21.55
N ILE A 14 44.15 41.43 -21.12
CA ILE A 14 44.44 42.86 -20.84
C ILE A 14 44.40 43.25 -19.37
N SER A 15 45.63 43.33 -18.81
CA SER A 15 46.09 44.17 -17.70
C SER A 15 45.16 44.45 -16.52
N GLY A 16 45.47 43.77 -15.42
CA GLY A 16 44.96 44.15 -14.10
C GLY A 16 44.38 42.94 -13.36
N GLU A 17 45.18 42.26 -12.53
CA GLU A 17 44.67 41.20 -11.63
C GLU A 17 43.86 41.83 -10.50
N THR A 18 42.58 41.74 -10.57
CA THR A 18 41.68 41.98 -9.43
C THR A 18 41.07 40.67 -8.98
N SER A 19 41.53 40.17 -7.84
CA SER A 19 40.89 38.99 -7.18
C SER A 19 39.65 39.47 -6.45
N PHE A 20 38.48 39.10 -6.97
CA PHE A 20 37.21 39.24 -6.24
C PHE A 20 36.94 37.95 -5.44
N CYS A 21 37.03 38.04 -4.11
CA CYS A 21 36.56 37.01 -3.22
C CYS A 21 35.10 37.32 -2.89
N ILE A 22 34.17 36.53 -3.45
CA ILE A 22 32.77 36.53 -3.04
C ILE A 22 32.67 35.58 -1.87
N ALA A 23 32.32 36.11 -0.68
CA ALA A 23 31.92 35.26 0.45
C ALA A 23 30.67 34.53 0.03
N ALA A 24 30.77 33.21 -0.13
CA ALA A 24 29.61 32.34 -0.30
C ALA A 24 28.77 32.44 0.97
N ALA A 25 27.63 33.13 0.86
CA ALA A 25 26.59 33.06 1.87
C ALA A 25 26.22 31.56 2.08
N ASP A 26 26.01 31.21 3.31
CA ASP A 26 25.66 29.85 3.78
C ASP A 26 24.54 29.24 2.90
N VAL A 27 24.96 28.50 1.86
CA VAL A 27 24.11 27.51 1.23
C VAL A 27 24.06 26.39 2.23
N ALA A 28 22.95 26.31 2.95
CA ALA A 28 22.66 25.20 3.83
C ALA A 28 22.99 23.89 3.08
N PRO A 29 23.75 22.97 3.66
CA PRO A 29 24.08 21.73 2.98
C PRO A 29 22.78 21.05 2.60
N ALA A 30 22.56 20.87 1.29
CA ALA A 30 21.53 20.02 0.77
C ALA A 30 21.65 18.71 1.54
N LEU A 31 20.60 18.36 2.29
CA LEU A 31 20.48 17.13 3.06
C LEU A 31 20.55 15.95 2.07
N THR A 32 21.77 15.58 1.67
CA THR A 32 22.08 14.23 1.21
C THR A 32 22.13 13.33 2.47
N SER A 33 21.08 13.37 3.27
CA SER A 33 20.89 12.38 4.29
C SER A 33 20.53 11.08 3.57
N LYS A 34 21.53 10.17 3.44
CA LYS A 34 21.20 8.75 3.47
C LYS A 34 20.13 8.59 4.55
N PRO A 35 19.01 7.92 4.27
CA PRO A 35 18.13 7.49 5.34
C PRO A 35 18.87 6.36 6.08
N GLU A 36 19.85 6.69 6.90
CA GLU A 36 20.11 5.89 8.08
C GLU A 36 18.82 5.97 8.86
N VAL A 37 18.05 4.89 8.79
CA VAL A 37 17.00 4.58 9.76
C VAL A 37 17.65 4.83 11.11
N MET A 38 17.31 5.98 11.71
CA MET A 38 17.69 6.23 13.09
C MET A 38 17.06 5.09 13.89
N ALA A 39 17.89 4.11 14.26
CA ALA A 39 17.58 3.12 15.27
C ALA A 39 17.50 3.81 16.64
N GLY A 40 16.74 4.90 16.71
CA GLY A 40 16.26 5.49 17.93
C GLY A 40 15.35 4.44 18.58
N ARG A 41 15.48 4.22 19.86
CA ARG A 41 14.58 3.36 20.65
C ARG A 41 13.15 3.73 20.29
N THR A 42 12.47 2.85 19.58
CA THR A 42 11.04 3.00 19.32
C THR A 42 10.32 3.09 20.65
N ASP A 43 9.48 4.11 20.81
CA ASP A 43 8.69 4.28 22.03
C ASP A 43 7.77 3.06 22.18
N PRO A 44 7.89 2.27 23.27
CA PRO A 44 7.06 1.09 23.47
C PRO A 44 5.57 1.40 23.47
N LEU A 45 5.18 2.59 23.93
CA LEU A 45 3.78 3.01 23.94
C LEU A 45 3.28 3.29 22.51
N CYS A 46 4.05 4.01 21.68
CA CYS A 46 3.72 4.22 20.28
C CYS A 46 3.60 2.89 19.53
N ARG A 47 4.49 1.94 19.81
CA ARG A 47 4.45 0.59 19.26
C ARG A 47 3.15 -0.13 19.63
N SER A 48 2.80 -0.17 20.91
CA SER A 48 1.57 -0.83 21.39
C SER A 48 0.32 -0.18 20.79
N ILE A 49 0.29 1.15 20.70
CA ILE A 49 -0.80 1.91 20.09
C ILE A 49 -0.93 1.57 18.59
N ALA A 50 0.18 1.47 17.84
CA ALA A 50 0.13 1.13 16.42
C ALA A 50 -0.47 -0.28 16.18
N TRP A 51 -0.06 -1.27 16.96
CA TRP A 51 -0.63 -2.62 16.89
C TRP A 51 -2.10 -2.66 17.34
N GLY A 52 -2.44 -1.98 18.43
CA GLY A 52 -3.83 -1.86 18.91
C GLY A 52 -4.74 -1.19 17.86
N ALA A 53 -4.28 -0.10 17.25
CA ALA A 53 -5.00 0.60 16.19
C ALA A 53 -5.21 -0.30 14.96
N MET A 54 -4.18 -1.06 14.57
CA MET A 54 -4.29 -2.04 13.47
C MET A 54 -5.37 -3.07 13.77
N ILE A 55 -5.38 -3.67 14.95
CA ILE A 55 -6.38 -4.67 15.33
C ILE A 55 -7.78 -4.03 15.37
N ALA A 56 -7.93 -2.88 16.04
CA ALA A 56 -9.20 -2.18 16.19
C ALA A 56 -9.78 -1.71 14.84
N GLY A 57 -8.93 -1.27 13.92
CA GLY A 57 -9.35 -0.82 12.59
C GLY A 57 -9.40 -1.93 11.53
N SER A 58 -8.97 -3.17 11.85
CA SER A 58 -9.01 -4.30 10.93
C SER A 58 -10.42 -4.89 10.78
N MET A 59 -10.53 -5.99 10.01
CA MET A 59 -11.76 -6.76 9.91
C MET A 59 -12.07 -7.62 11.16
N VAL A 60 -11.15 -7.70 12.12
CA VAL A 60 -11.35 -8.53 13.35
C VAL A 60 -12.64 -8.18 14.06
N PRO A 61 -12.96 -6.90 14.41
CA PRO A 61 -14.23 -6.56 15.04
C PRO A 61 -15.46 -6.94 14.20
N MET A 62 -15.37 -6.86 12.87
CA MET A 62 -16.47 -7.23 11.98
C MET A 62 -16.67 -8.74 11.90
N ILE A 63 -15.61 -9.55 12.00
CA ILE A 63 -15.71 -11.00 12.02
C ILE A 63 -16.52 -11.43 13.24
N PHE A 64 -16.23 -10.86 14.42
CA PHE A 64 -16.93 -11.16 15.65
C PHE A 64 -18.32 -10.49 15.72
N GLY A 65 -18.47 -9.26 15.22
CA GLY A 65 -19.75 -8.54 15.21
C GLY A 65 -20.80 -9.25 14.35
N ARG A 66 -20.45 -9.73 13.16
CA ARG A 66 -21.37 -10.54 12.33
C ARG A 66 -21.79 -11.84 12.99
N SER A 67 -20.89 -12.48 13.73
CA SER A 67 -21.23 -13.67 14.52
C SER A 67 -22.23 -13.35 15.64
N ALA A 68 -22.31 -12.09 16.09
CA ALA A 68 -23.27 -11.60 17.07
C ALA A 68 -24.56 -11.02 16.44
N GLY A 69 -24.70 -11.10 15.10
CA GLY A 69 -25.89 -10.59 14.38
C GLY A 69 -25.86 -9.11 14.05
N GLU A 70 -24.71 -8.45 14.16
CA GLU A 70 -24.53 -7.04 13.76
C GLU A 70 -24.27 -6.93 12.25
N ASP A 71 -25.27 -6.50 11.52
CA ASP A 71 -25.16 -6.17 10.09
C ASP A 71 -25.26 -4.65 9.87
N GLY A 72 -24.51 -4.13 8.88
CA GLY A 72 -24.61 -2.74 8.43
C GLY A 72 -23.38 -1.86 8.74
N TYR A 73 -23.61 -0.53 8.77
CA TYR A 73 -22.57 0.47 8.87
C TYR A 73 -22.18 0.86 10.31
N SER A 74 -22.94 0.42 11.34
CA SER A 74 -22.76 0.82 12.74
C SER A 74 -21.34 0.55 13.23
N LEU A 75 -20.87 -0.66 13.04
CA LEU A 75 -19.55 -1.07 13.51
C LEU A 75 -18.38 -0.42 12.72
N PRO A 76 -18.38 -0.35 11.38
CA PRO A 76 -17.38 0.44 10.66
C PRO A 76 -17.34 1.92 11.06
N VAL A 77 -18.50 2.56 11.24
CA VAL A 77 -18.59 3.95 11.69
C VAL A 77 -18.02 4.12 13.10
N ALA A 78 -18.36 3.21 14.02
CA ALA A 78 -17.80 3.23 15.39
C ALA A 78 -16.26 3.07 15.36
N GLN A 79 -15.71 2.16 14.54
CA GLN A 79 -14.27 2.02 14.36
C GLN A 79 -13.62 3.33 13.87
N VAL A 80 -14.21 3.99 12.87
CA VAL A 80 -13.72 5.27 12.34
C VAL A 80 -13.72 6.33 13.43
N LEU A 81 -14.83 6.48 14.16
CA LEU A 81 -14.96 7.49 15.23
C LEU A 81 -13.92 7.26 16.34
N ILE A 82 -13.77 6.03 16.82
CA ILE A 82 -12.79 5.67 17.83
C ILE A 82 -11.37 6.04 17.39
N LEU A 83 -10.99 5.67 16.17
CA LEU A 83 -9.65 5.93 15.62
C LEU A 83 -9.41 7.42 15.42
N VAL A 84 -10.40 8.20 14.95
CA VAL A 84 -10.28 9.65 14.77
C VAL A 84 -10.16 10.36 16.11
N ILE A 85 -11.01 10.02 17.09
CA ILE A 85 -10.95 10.58 18.44
C ILE A 85 -9.60 10.26 19.09
N ALA A 86 -9.15 9.00 19.02
CA ALA A 86 -7.85 8.60 19.53
C ALA A 86 -6.71 9.38 18.85
N ALA A 87 -6.73 9.50 17.52
CA ALA A 87 -5.74 10.30 16.79
C ALA A 87 -5.73 11.76 17.23
N ALA A 88 -6.90 12.39 17.44
CA ALA A 88 -7.02 13.76 17.91
C ALA A 88 -6.45 13.94 19.32
N ILE A 89 -6.68 13.00 20.23
CA ILE A 89 -6.13 13.00 21.58
C ILE A 89 -4.60 12.84 21.54
N LEU A 90 -4.11 11.84 20.81
CA LEU A 90 -2.68 11.52 20.70
C LEU A 90 -1.88 12.63 20.01
N SER A 91 -2.50 13.36 19.07
CA SER A 91 -1.85 14.48 18.37
C SER A 91 -1.47 15.65 19.30
N ARG A 92 -2.11 15.77 20.47
CA ARG A 92 -1.82 16.80 21.48
C ARG A 92 -0.49 16.55 22.22
N SER A 93 -0.02 15.31 22.25
CA SER A 93 1.26 14.93 22.86
C SER A 93 2.36 14.90 21.81
N SER A 94 3.44 15.65 22.00
CA SER A 94 4.61 15.60 21.11
C SER A 94 5.21 14.20 20.99
N ARG A 95 5.17 13.42 22.07
CA ARG A 95 5.63 12.04 22.16
C ARG A 95 4.79 11.09 21.31
N LEU A 96 3.45 11.24 21.30
CA LEU A 96 2.50 10.31 20.69
C LEU A 96 2.02 10.77 19.30
N ARG A 97 2.27 12.03 18.93
CA ARG A 97 1.92 12.60 17.62
C ARG A 97 2.40 11.75 16.42
N PRO A 98 3.59 11.10 16.44
CA PRO A 98 4.03 10.26 15.30
C PRO A 98 3.05 9.16 14.97
N VAL A 99 2.38 8.53 15.94
CA VAL A 99 1.44 7.42 15.69
C VAL A 99 0.04 7.91 15.30
N ALA A 100 -0.33 9.16 15.61
CA ALA A 100 -1.65 9.70 15.27
C ALA A 100 -1.94 9.70 13.76
N GLY A 101 -0.94 9.99 12.92
CA GLY A 101 -1.07 9.91 11.46
C GLY A 101 -1.39 8.51 10.97
N PHE A 102 -0.84 7.48 11.60
CA PHE A 102 -1.16 6.09 11.27
C PHE A 102 -2.61 5.73 11.65
N LEU A 103 -3.09 6.16 12.82
CA LEU A 103 -4.50 5.98 13.21
C LEU A 103 -5.45 6.62 12.21
N LEU A 104 -5.18 7.84 11.78
CA LEU A 104 -5.98 8.52 10.75
C LEU A 104 -5.95 7.75 9.42
N THR A 105 -4.81 7.21 9.03
CA THR A 105 -4.69 6.38 7.83
C THR A 105 -5.62 5.17 7.90
N ILE A 106 -5.63 4.44 9.03
CA ILE A 106 -6.52 3.29 9.21
C ILE A 106 -7.99 3.75 9.24
N ALA A 107 -8.30 4.85 9.92
CA ALA A 107 -9.67 5.39 9.97
C ALA A 107 -10.19 5.72 8.56
N ILE A 108 -9.39 6.39 7.73
CA ILE A 108 -9.75 6.75 6.37
C ILE A 108 -9.90 5.50 5.48
N LEU A 109 -9.02 4.50 5.66
CA LEU A 109 -9.15 3.24 4.94
C LEU A 109 -10.48 2.56 5.27
N ARG A 110 -10.82 2.47 6.57
CA ARG A 110 -12.12 1.91 7.01
C ARG A 110 -13.30 2.71 6.46
N LEU A 111 -13.22 4.04 6.53
CA LEU A 111 -14.24 4.93 5.99
C LEU A 111 -14.42 4.72 4.48
N GLY A 112 -13.33 4.67 3.72
CA GLY A 112 -13.34 4.49 2.26
C GLY A 112 -13.97 3.16 1.83
N TRP A 113 -13.47 2.05 2.36
CA TRP A 113 -13.86 0.71 1.93
C TRP A 113 -15.19 0.24 2.54
N SER A 114 -15.49 0.61 3.77
CA SER A 114 -16.64 0.04 4.49
C SER A 114 -17.83 0.99 4.63
N VAL A 115 -17.68 2.25 4.25
CA VAL A 115 -18.76 3.24 4.32
C VAL A 115 -18.91 3.96 2.98
N ILE A 116 -17.90 4.71 2.51
CA ILE A 116 -18.04 5.56 1.34
C ILE A 116 -18.29 4.74 0.07
N ALA A 117 -17.49 3.74 -0.23
CA ALA A 117 -17.64 2.96 -1.45
C ALA A 117 -18.99 2.23 -1.51
N PRO A 118 -19.49 1.55 -0.44
CA PRO A 118 -20.83 1.00 -0.42
C PRO A 118 -21.93 2.05 -0.56
N VAL A 119 -21.87 3.16 0.20
CA VAL A 119 -22.86 4.24 0.12
C VAL A 119 -22.93 4.85 -1.28
N LEU A 120 -21.79 5.06 -1.93
CA LEU A 120 -21.74 5.52 -3.31
C LEU A 120 -22.30 4.45 -4.26
N GLY A 121 -22.04 3.18 -4.01
CA GLY A 121 -22.58 2.06 -4.78
C GLY A 121 -24.10 1.95 -4.67
N ASP A 122 -24.67 2.26 -3.50
CA ASP A 122 -26.11 2.25 -3.22
C ASP A 122 -26.82 3.53 -3.69
N TRP A 123 -26.09 4.57 -4.08
CA TRP A 123 -26.67 5.79 -4.58
C TRP A 123 -27.41 5.56 -5.93
N ALA A 124 -28.67 5.96 -6.01
CA ALA A 124 -29.56 5.66 -7.14
C ALA A 124 -28.97 5.94 -8.54
N PRO A 125 -28.27 7.08 -8.81
CA PRO A 125 -27.63 7.30 -10.10
C PRO A 125 -26.51 6.29 -10.40
N VAL A 126 -25.72 5.89 -9.40
CA VAL A 126 -24.67 4.89 -9.55
C VAL A 126 -25.26 3.51 -9.79
N GLN A 127 -26.30 3.13 -9.05
CA GLN A 127 -27.05 1.88 -9.27
C GLN A 127 -27.63 1.82 -10.67
N SER A 128 -28.28 2.90 -11.13
CA SER A 128 -28.83 2.99 -12.49
C SER A 128 -27.74 2.80 -13.55
N LEU A 129 -26.59 3.46 -13.38
CA LEU A 129 -25.43 3.25 -14.25
C LEU A 129 -24.97 1.77 -14.22
N MET A 130 -24.77 1.21 -13.03
CA MET A 130 -24.25 -0.13 -12.83
C MET A 130 -25.18 -1.21 -13.40
N ASN A 131 -26.50 -1.00 -13.37
CA ASN A 131 -27.48 -1.93 -13.92
C ASN A 131 -27.48 -1.97 -15.46
N ASN A 132 -27.00 -0.91 -16.09
CA ASN A 132 -26.88 -0.83 -17.55
C ASN A 132 -25.51 -1.23 -18.09
N LEU A 133 -24.55 -1.58 -17.22
CA LEU A 133 -23.21 -1.97 -17.61
C LEU A 133 -23.07 -3.49 -17.66
N ASP A 134 -22.36 -3.97 -18.68
CA ASP A 134 -21.85 -5.33 -18.73
C ASP A 134 -20.83 -5.58 -17.60
N TRP A 135 -20.53 -6.85 -17.35
CA TRP A 135 -19.65 -7.25 -16.22
C TRP A 135 -18.33 -6.49 -16.20
N GLY A 136 -17.64 -6.34 -17.34
CA GLY A 136 -16.32 -5.71 -17.40
C GLY A 136 -16.32 -4.25 -16.92
N PRO A 137 -17.07 -3.33 -17.56
CA PRO A 137 -17.21 -1.96 -17.05
C PRO A 137 -17.76 -1.89 -15.63
N LYS A 138 -18.69 -2.77 -15.27
CA LYS A 138 -19.30 -2.81 -13.94
C LYS A 138 -18.28 -3.06 -12.84
N ILE A 139 -17.43 -4.10 -12.97
CA ILE A 139 -16.41 -4.40 -11.97
C ILE A 139 -15.35 -3.29 -11.90
N PHE A 140 -14.98 -2.68 -13.03
CA PHE A 140 -14.06 -1.55 -13.07
C PHE A 140 -14.60 -0.36 -12.28
N VAL A 141 -15.88 0.04 -12.51
CA VAL A 141 -16.54 1.13 -11.77
C VAL A 141 -16.59 0.79 -10.27
N THR A 142 -16.90 -0.45 -9.91
CA THR A 142 -16.90 -0.88 -8.50
C THR A 142 -15.53 -0.65 -7.84
N ARG A 143 -14.42 -0.95 -8.55
CA ARG A 143 -13.07 -0.67 -8.02
C ARG A 143 -12.72 0.80 -8.02
N LEU A 144 -13.26 1.57 -8.97
CA LEU A 144 -13.07 3.02 -9.01
C LEU A 144 -13.65 3.73 -7.77
N LEU A 145 -14.79 3.26 -7.23
CA LEU A 145 -15.38 3.81 -6.01
C LEU A 145 -14.41 3.75 -4.81
N ASN A 146 -13.57 2.72 -4.75
CA ASN A 146 -12.58 2.56 -3.67
C ASN A 146 -11.43 3.58 -3.75
N VAL A 147 -11.23 4.25 -4.89
CA VAL A 147 -10.19 5.28 -5.05
C VAL A 147 -10.48 6.51 -4.19
N ALA A 148 -11.75 6.76 -3.83
CA ALA A 148 -12.11 7.83 -2.91
C ALA A 148 -11.34 7.73 -1.58
N GLY A 149 -11.15 6.52 -1.05
CA GLY A 149 -10.34 6.28 0.14
C GLY A 149 -8.87 6.68 -0.05
N ALA A 150 -8.27 6.34 -1.21
CA ALA A 150 -6.88 6.71 -1.52
C ALA A 150 -6.71 8.24 -1.60
N LEU A 151 -7.65 8.93 -2.24
CA LEU A 151 -7.63 10.40 -2.33
C LEU A 151 -7.76 11.04 -0.94
N LEU A 152 -8.66 10.54 -0.10
CA LEU A 152 -8.79 11.01 1.28
C LEU A 152 -7.52 10.76 2.11
N MET A 153 -6.79 9.67 1.88
CA MET A 153 -5.54 9.41 2.60
C MET A 153 -4.47 10.47 2.36
N LEU A 154 -4.49 11.17 1.23
CA LEU A 154 -3.58 12.28 0.97
C LEU A 154 -3.75 13.41 1.99
N THR A 155 -4.95 13.56 2.58
CA THR A 155 -5.21 14.57 3.62
C THR A 155 -4.39 14.34 4.89
N THR A 156 -3.94 13.11 5.16
CA THR A 156 -3.08 12.80 6.32
C THR A 156 -1.70 13.43 6.25
N PHE A 157 -1.33 13.95 5.08
CA PHE A 157 -0.06 14.61 4.83
C PHE A 157 -0.19 16.13 4.67
N VAL A 158 -1.37 16.70 4.83
CA VAL A 158 -1.56 18.17 4.79
C VAL A 158 -0.66 18.84 5.82
N GLY A 159 0.06 19.88 5.39
CA GLY A 159 1.03 20.58 6.23
C GLY A 159 2.37 19.85 6.43
N ARG A 160 2.60 18.75 5.71
CA ARG A 160 3.87 18.00 5.74
C ARG A 160 4.52 18.00 4.35
N HIS A 161 5.82 18.20 4.29
CA HIS A 161 6.57 18.02 3.06
C HIS A 161 6.79 16.52 2.82
N VAL A 162 5.93 15.93 1.99
CA VAL A 162 6.00 14.51 1.62
C VAL A 162 6.39 14.40 0.16
N THR A 163 7.45 13.66 -0.11
CA THR A 163 7.96 13.43 -1.47
C THR A 163 7.43 12.10 -2.03
N ARG A 164 7.57 11.91 -3.34
CA ARG A 164 7.29 10.62 -3.98
C ARG A 164 8.12 9.48 -3.41
N ASP A 165 9.34 9.77 -2.94
CA ASP A 165 10.22 8.78 -2.31
C ASP A 165 9.70 8.36 -0.93
N ASP A 166 9.12 9.29 -0.18
CA ASP A 166 8.52 8.99 1.12
C ASP A 166 7.32 8.06 1.00
N LEU A 167 6.61 8.12 -0.12
CA LEU A 167 5.45 7.27 -0.43
C LEU A 167 5.80 6.09 -1.34
N PHE A 168 7.07 5.82 -1.58
CA PHE A 168 7.51 4.75 -2.49
C PHE A 168 6.93 4.84 -3.91
N LEU A 169 6.46 6.00 -4.37
CA LEU A 169 5.85 6.21 -5.68
C LEU A 169 6.90 6.30 -6.80
N ARG A 170 7.73 5.26 -6.88
CA ARG A 170 8.74 5.02 -7.91
C ARG A 170 8.74 3.55 -8.32
N ILE A 171 9.30 3.23 -9.48
CA ILE A 171 9.51 1.83 -9.89
C ILE A 171 10.43 1.11 -8.89
N GLY A 172 11.42 1.82 -8.35
CA GLY A 172 12.39 1.26 -7.42
C GLY A 172 13.60 0.62 -8.10
N LYS A 173 14.58 0.22 -7.30
CA LYS A 173 15.82 -0.41 -7.75
C LYS A 173 15.62 -1.93 -7.81
N LEU A 174 15.10 -2.44 -8.93
CA LEU A 174 14.80 -3.88 -9.07
C LEU A 174 16.04 -4.78 -8.90
N ASN A 175 17.24 -4.24 -9.11
CA ASN A 175 18.52 -4.95 -8.87
C ASN A 175 18.95 -4.94 -7.38
N ALA A 176 18.12 -4.44 -6.46
CA ALA A 176 18.45 -4.46 -5.04
C ALA A 176 18.57 -5.90 -4.51
N PRO A 177 19.52 -6.16 -3.57
CA PRO A 177 19.64 -7.46 -2.92
C PRO A 177 18.44 -7.71 -2.00
N VAL A 178 17.97 -8.94 -1.99
CA VAL A 178 16.95 -9.41 -1.05
C VAL A 178 17.61 -9.61 0.30
N LYS A 179 17.14 -8.91 1.33
CA LYS A 179 17.65 -9.12 2.69
C LYS A 179 17.18 -10.47 3.23
N PRO A 180 18.02 -11.17 3.99
CA PRO A 180 17.66 -12.44 4.58
C PRO A 180 16.41 -12.34 5.44
N GLU A 181 15.52 -13.30 5.28
CA GLU A 181 14.33 -13.44 6.09
C GLU A 181 14.15 -14.91 6.51
N ARG A 182 14.04 -15.14 7.82
CA ARG A 182 14.02 -16.50 8.38
C ARG A 182 12.69 -17.22 8.14
N ILE A 183 11.57 -16.49 8.19
CA ILE A 183 10.23 -17.07 8.12
C ILE A 183 9.94 -17.61 6.71
N LEU A 184 10.31 -16.85 5.66
CA LEU A 184 10.13 -17.25 4.27
C LEU A 184 11.42 -17.75 3.61
N TRP A 185 12.47 -17.96 4.40
CA TRP A 185 13.79 -18.47 3.97
C TRP A 185 14.43 -17.73 2.80
N PHE A 186 14.20 -16.42 2.70
CA PHE A 186 14.88 -15.62 1.70
C PHE A 186 16.39 -15.56 1.99
N ARG A 187 17.19 -15.79 0.93
CA ARG A 187 18.66 -15.77 1.01
C ARG A 187 19.20 -14.43 0.50
N SER A 188 20.29 -13.96 1.11
CA SER A 188 20.93 -12.68 0.75
C SER A 188 21.59 -12.65 -0.63
N SER A 189 21.84 -13.80 -1.25
CA SER A 189 22.41 -13.89 -2.60
C SER A 189 21.44 -13.58 -3.73
N LEU A 190 20.13 -13.55 -3.43
CA LEU A 190 19.09 -13.26 -4.41
C LEU A 190 18.93 -11.75 -4.62
N ARG A 191 18.50 -11.37 -5.83
CA ARG A 191 18.13 -10.01 -6.18
C ARG A 191 16.66 -9.97 -6.59
N TRP A 192 15.98 -8.85 -6.35
CA TRP A 192 14.55 -8.72 -6.63
C TRP A 192 14.19 -8.92 -8.10
N TRP A 193 15.07 -8.54 -9.02
CA TRP A 193 14.82 -8.72 -10.45
C TRP A 193 14.79 -10.20 -10.90
N HIS A 194 15.39 -11.13 -10.13
CA HIS A 194 15.25 -12.58 -10.34
C HIS A 194 14.07 -13.15 -9.55
N LEU A 195 14.00 -12.76 -8.27
CA LEU A 195 12.99 -13.30 -7.35
C LEU A 195 11.58 -12.81 -7.72
N GLY A 196 11.42 -11.55 -8.14
CA GLY A 196 10.12 -10.98 -8.51
C GLY A 196 9.40 -11.77 -9.59
N PRO A 197 9.99 -12.01 -10.78
CA PRO A 197 9.37 -12.84 -11.82
C PRO A 197 9.05 -14.26 -11.35
N LEU A 198 9.91 -14.88 -10.55
CA LEU A 198 9.65 -16.20 -9.98
C LEU A 198 8.41 -16.19 -9.07
N ILE A 199 8.28 -15.17 -8.21
CA ILE A 199 7.10 -15.00 -7.34
C ILE A 199 5.84 -14.78 -8.18
N ILE A 200 5.91 -13.97 -9.25
CA ILE A 200 4.79 -13.76 -10.17
C ILE A 200 4.28 -15.10 -10.70
N VAL A 201 5.19 -15.92 -11.22
CA VAL A 201 4.84 -17.23 -11.77
C VAL A 201 4.24 -18.14 -10.70
N ILE A 202 4.87 -18.24 -9.54
CA ILE A 202 4.39 -19.09 -8.44
C ILE A 202 2.98 -18.63 -7.98
N PHE A 203 2.78 -17.33 -7.77
CA PHE A 203 1.49 -16.80 -7.32
C PHE A 203 0.41 -16.94 -8.38
N ALA A 204 0.72 -16.65 -9.64
CA ALA A 204 -0.23 -16.83 -10.74
C ALA A 204 -0.64 -18.30 -10.88
N MET A 205 0.31 -19.24 -10.83
CA MET A 205 0.01 -20.68 -10.90
C MET A 205 -0.81 -21.16 -9.70
N ALA A 206 -0.42 -20.78 -8.48
CA ALA A 206 -1.13 -21.16 -7.26
C ALA A 206 -2.57 -20.62 -7.26
N MET A 207 -2.75 -19.35 -7.66
CA MET A 207 -4.08 -18.73 -7.75
C MET A 207 -4.91 -19.36 -8.87
N THR A 208 -4.33 -19.61 -10.02
CA THR A 208 -5.00 -20.34 -11.13
C THR A 208 -5.45 -21.71 -10.68
N ALA A 209 -4.59 -22.51 -10.06
CA ALA A 209 -4.93 -23.83 -9.55
C ALA A 209 -6.05 -23.77 -8.50
N PHE A 210 -5.97 -22.80 -7.57
CA PHE A 210 -7.01 -22.58 -6.57
C PHE A 210 -8.36 -22.25 -7.22
N LEU A 211 -8.40 -21.22 -8.07
CA LEU A 211 -9.63 -20.78 -8.73
C LEU A 211 -10.20 -21.84 -9.65
N PHE A 212 -9.34 -22.57 -10.35
CA PHE A 212 -9.77 -23.68 -11.20
C PHE A 212 -10.44 -24.80 -10.39
N SER A 213 -9.88 -25.14 -9.24
CA SER A 213 -10.46 -26.19 -8.36
C SER A 213 -11.79 -25.77 -7.73
N HIS A 214 -11.99 -24.47 -7.48
CA HIS A 214 -13.18 -23.94 -6.81
C HIS A 214 -14.30 -23.57 -7.78
N LEU A 215 -13.96 -22.86 -8.87
CA LEU A 215 -14.94 -22.35 -9.82
C LEU A 215 -15.23 -23.35 -10.95
N ARG A 216 -14.32 -24.33 -11.17
CA ARG A 216 -14.41 -25.37 -12.20
C ARG A 216 -14.85 -24.82 -13.56
N PRO A 217 -14.23 -23.74 -14.08
CA PRO A 217 -14.62 -23.20 -15.37
C PRO A 217 -14.32 -24.22 -16.46
N ASP A 218 -15.15 -24.25 -17.51
CA ASP A 218 -14.82 -25.01 -18.72
C ASP A 218 -13.65 -24.32 -19.46
N PHE A 219 -12.62 -25.07 -19.84
CA PHE A 219 -11.50 -24.55 -20.64
C PHE A 219 -11.95 -23.89 -21.94
N TRP A 220 -13.03 -24.38 -22.51
CA TRP A 220 -13.61 -23.82 -23.73
C TRP A 220 -14.17 -22.41 -23.48
N GLN A 221 -14.76 -22.18 -22.33
CA GLN A 221 -15.27 -20.87 -21.94
C GLN A 221 -14.15 -19.83 -21.77
N LEU A 222 -12.97 -20.24 -21.34
CA LEU A 222 -11.79 -19.37 -21.26
C LEU A 222 -11.45 -18.75 -22.62
N SER A 223 -11.51 -19.54 -23.70
CA SER A 223 -11.18 -19.08 -25.05
C SER A 223 -12.29 -18.22 -25.67
N GLN A 224 -13.55 -18.42 -25.29
CA GLN A 224 -14.68 -17.69 -25.84
C GLN A 224 -14.87 -16.30 -25.19
N HIS A 225 -14.31 -16.09 -23.99
CA HIS A 225 -14.50 -14.85 -23.22
C HIS A 225 -13.26 -13.95 -23.23
N TRP A 226 -12.38 -14.09 -24.24
CA TRP A 226 -11.17 -13.26 -24.37
C TRP A 226 -11.47 -11.75 -24.38
N GLN A 227 -12.66 -11.34 -24.79
CA GLN A 227 -13.14 -9.94 -24.80
C GLN A 227 -13.20 -9.34 -23.39
N LEU A 228 -13.28 -10.17 -22.33
CA LEU A 228 -13.27 -9.71 -20.94
C LEU A 228 -11.85 -9.49 -20.41
N PHE A 229 -10.83 -10.01 -21.11
CA PHE A 229 -9.43 -9.90 -20.67
C PHE A 229 -8.94 -8.45 -20.54
N PRO A 230 -9.21 -7.52 -21.48
CA PRO A 230 -8.83 -6.11 -21.29
C PRO A 230 -9.46 -5.47 -20.04
N TRP A 231 -10.70 -5.81 -19.72
CA TRP A 231 -11.36 -5.35 -18.49
C TRP A 231 -10.75 -5.96 -17.24
N ALA A 232 -10.39 -7.23 -17.27
CA ALA A 232 -9.66 -7.86 -16.16
C ALA A 232 -8.32 -7.17 -15.92
N VAL A 233 -7.57 -6.85 -16.98
CA VAL A 233 -6.28 -6.12 -16.89
C VAL A 233 -6.48 -4.70 -16.34
N ALA A 234 -7.44 -3.94 -16.88
CA ALA A 234 -7.71 -2.58 -16.43
C ALA A 234 -8.15 -2.54 -14.96
N THR A 235 -9.04 -3.46 -14.57
CA THR A 235 -9.54 -3.58 -13.20
C THR A 235 -8.42 -4.01 -12.25
N ALA A 236 -7.59 -4.97 -12.65
CA ALA A 236 -6.44 -5.41 -11.87
C ALA A 236 -5.41 -4.29 -11.66
N ALA A 237 -5.11 -3.52 -12.70
CA ALA A 237 -4.20 -2.38 -12.58
C ALA A 237 -4.73 -1.32 -11.61
N LEU A 238 -6.03 -0.97 -11.73
CA LEU A 238 -6.67 -0.01 -10.84
C LEU A 238 -6.70 -0.53 -9.39
N ASN A 239 -7.10 -1.79 -9.19
CA ASN A 239 -7.18 -2.40 -7.86
C ASN A 239 -5.81 -2.48 -7.20
N ALA A 240 -4.82 -3.03 -7.89
CA ALA A 240 -3.46 -3.16 -7.37
C ALA A 240 -2.85 -1.79 -7.03
N ALA A 241 -3.00 -0.76 -7.91
CA ALA A 241 -2.51 0.58 -7.62
C ALA A 241 -3.17 1.17 -6.36
N ASN A 242 -4.49 1.04 -6.27
CA ASN A 242 -5.28 1.53 -5.15
C ASN A 242 -4.93 0.82 -3.84
N GLU A 243 -4.83 -0.51 -3.84
CA GLU A 243 -4.52 -1.28 -2.65
C GLU A 243 -3.06 -1.13 -2.20
N GLU A 244 -2.08 -1.11 -3.14
CA GLU A 244 -0.69 -0.83 -2.77
C GLU A 244 -0.54 0.55 -2.14
N PHE A 245 -1.26 1.54 -2.65
CA PHE A 245 -1.25 2.88 -2.08
C PHE A 245 -1.85 2.91 -0.67
N GLN A 246 -3.05 2.36 -0.49
CA GLN A 246 -3.80 2.44 0.77
C GLN A 246 -3.25 1.52 1.86
N PHE A 247 -2.81 0.32 1.53
CA PHE A 247 -2.34 -0.67 2.53
C PHE A 247 -0.84 -0.63 2.77
N ARG A 248 -0.04 0.02 1.89
CA ARG A 248 1.43 0.02 2.00
C ARG A 248 2.06 1.39 1.89
N CYS A 249 1.88 2.11 0.78
CA CYS A 249 2.57 3.40 0.59
C CYS A 249 2.31 4.37 1.75
N VAL A 250 1.05 4.64 2.04
CA VAL A 250 0.65 5.59 3.08
C VAL A 250 0.92 5.04 4.50
N PRO A 251 0.53 3.80 4.86
CA PRO A 251 0.82 3.25 6.18
C PRO A 251 2.31 3.17 6.50
N LEU A 252 3.15 2.68 5.56
CA LEU A 252 4.59 2.59 5.77
C LEU A 252 5.23 3.98 5.93
N ALA A 253 4.75 4.99 5.20
CA ALA A 253 5.24 6.37 5.35
C ALA A 253 4.96 6.92 6.76
N HIS A 254 3.82 6.61 7.35
CA HIS A 254 3.50 6.99 8.73
C HIS A 254 4.25 6.15 9.78
N LEU A 255 4.41 4.84 9.52
CA LEU A 255 5.02 3.91 10.47
C LEU A 255 6.55 4.03 10.55
N ARG A 256 7.22 4.60 9.55
CA ARG A 256 8.71 4.69 9.51
C ARG A 256 9.33 5.38 10.74
N ASN A 257 8.57 6.27 11.41
CA ASN A 257 9.00 6.98 12.62
C ASN A 257 8.37 6.41 13.90
N VAL A 258 7.63 5.31 13.80
CA VAL A 258 6.86 4.69 14.89
C VAL A 258 7.40 3.31 15.20
N LEU A 259 7.72 2.53 14.18
CA LEU A 259 8.15 1.13 14.28
C LEU A 259 9.48 0.88 13.56
N PRO A 260 10.24 -0.14 13.99
CA PRO A 260 11.30 -0.70 13.16
C PRO A 260 10.74 -1.16 11.81
N LEU A 261 11.50 -0.97 10.75
CA LEU A 261 11.04 -1.19 9.38
C LEU A 261 10.47 -2.60 9.14
N ASN A 262 11.14 -3.63 9.65
CA ASN A 262 10.67 -5.02 9.52
C ASN A 262 9.33 -5.24 10.24
N GLU A 263 9.13 -4.58 11.37
CA GLU A 263 7.87 -4.65 12.11
C GLU A 263 6.74 -3.91 11.39
N ALA A 264 7.03 -2.75 10.79
CA ALA A 264 6.07 -2.02 9.95
C ALA A 264 5.64 -2.85 8.72
N VAL A 265 6.58 -3.58 8.11
CA VAL A 265 6.29 -4.52 7.01
C VAL A 265 5.33 -5.62 7.47
N TRP A 266 5.58 -6.25 8.64
CA TRP A 266 4.70 -7.28 9.17
C TRP A 266 3.33 -6.74 9.57
N LEU A 267 3.28 -5.56 10.20
CA LEU A 267 2.02 -4.93 10.59
C LEU A 267 1.15 -4.64 9.36
N THR A 268 1.72 -4.05 8.31
CA THR A 268 0.97 -3.76 7.08
C THR A 268 0.56 -5.03 6.33
N ALA A 269 1.39 -6.07 6.35
CA ALA A 269 1.07 -7.37 5.77
C ALA A 269 -0.09 -8.05 6.48
N LEU A 270 -0.06 -8.09 7.81
CA LEU A 270 -1.15 -8.68 8.61
C LEU A 270 -2.46 -7.89 8.46
N PHE A 271 -2.36 -6.55 8.44
CA PHE A 271 -3.53 -5.70 8.22
C PHE A 271 -4.19 -5.98 6.88
N PHE A 272 -3.39 -6.12 5.82
CA PHE A 272 -3.85 -6.50 4.49
C PHE A 272 -4.47 -7.91 4.48
N GLY A 273 -3.81 -8.86 5.13
CA GLY A 273 -4.34 -10.21 5.27
C GLY A 273 -5.70 -10.24 5.95
N LEU A 274 -5.86 -9.54 7.09
CA LEU A 274 -7.13 -9.46 7.79
C LEU A 274 -8.24 -8.83 6.94
N ALA A 275 -7.91 -7.87 6.05
CA ALA A 275 -8.87 -7.30 5.11
C ALA A 275 -9.41 -8.33 4.11
N HIS A 276 -8.68 -9.42 3.86
CA HIS A 276 -9.06 -10.50 2.93
C HIS A 276 -9.91 -11.60 3.54
N TYR A 277 -10.32 -11.49 4.81
CA TYR A 277 -11.22 -12.49 5.42
C TYR A 277 -12.51 -12.70 4.63
N PHE A 278 -13.05 -11.63 4.02
CA PHE A 278 -14.22 -11.66 3.15
C PHE A 278 -13.85 -11.58 1.65
N GLY A 279 -12.57 -11.78 1.32
CA GLY A 279 -12.04 -11.72 -0.05
C GLY A 279 -12.06 -13.08 -0.77
N GLN A 280 -11.19 -13.22 -1.77
CA GLN A 280 -10.95 -14.46 -2.51
C GLN A 280 -9.46 -14.85 -2.41
N PRO A 281 -9.14 -16.01 -1.82
CA PRO A 281 -10.01 -16.93 -1.07
C PRO A 281 -10.58 -16.27 0.20
N SER A 282 -11.76 -16.72 0.65
CA SER A 282 -12.38 -16.18 1.86
C SER A 282 -11.91 -16.92 3.13
N GLY A 283 -12.24 -16.36 4.28
CA GLY A 283 -11.95 -16.94 5.60
C GLY A 283 -10.46 -16.87 5.97
N TRP A 284 -10.06 -17.71 6.90
CA TRP A 284 -8.69 -17.73 7.43
C TRP A 284 -7.65 -18.12 6.39
N LEU A 285 -8.02 -18.92 5.38
CA LEU A 285 -7.13 -19.23 4.26
C LEU A 285 -6.76 -17.95 3.50
N GLY A 286 -7.75 -17.10 3.19
CA GLY A 286 -7.52 -15.80 2.56
C GLY A 286 -6.64 -14.90 3.41
N VAL A 287 -6.87 -14.86 4.73
CA VAL A 287 -6.04 -14.08 5.67
C VAL A 287 -4.57 -14.52 5.58
N VAL A 288 -4.31 -15.82 5.66
CA VAL A 288 -2.93 -16.35 5.62
C VAL A 288 -2.27 -16.07 4.27
N MET A 289 -2.94 -16.40 3.16
CA MET A 289 -2.40 -16.19 1.81
C MET A 289 -2.12 -14.71 1.52
N ALA A 290 -3.08 -13.83 1.85
CA ALA A 290 -2.91 -12.39 1.65
C ALA A 290 -1.88 -11.77 2.60
N THR A 291 -1.70 -12.31 3.82
CA THR A 291 -0.61 -11.88 4.71
C THR A 291 0.76 -12.22 4.12
N ILE A 292 0.95 -13.44 3.60
CA ILE A 292 2.20 -13.86 2.98
C ILE A 292 2.49 -13.00 1.74
N ALA A 293 1.51 -12.83 0.87
CA ALA A 293 1.62 -11.98 -0.31
C ALA A 293 1.95 -10.53 0.09
N GLY A 294 1.19 -9.98 1.03
CA GLY A 294 1.35 -8.65 1.56
C GLY A 294 2.72 -8.39 2.17
N PHE A 295 3.29 -9.38 2.86
CA PHE A 295 4.66 -9.32 3.38
C PHE A 295 5.69 -9.24 2.25
N ILE A 296 5.57 -10.08 1.24
CA ILE A 296 6.49 -10.10 0.09
C ILE A 296 6.44 -8.76 -0.64
N TRP A 297 5.25 -8.22 -0.90
CA TRP A 297 5.06 -6.94 -1.56
C TRP A 297 5.64 -5.78 -0.74
N ALA A 298 5.29 -5.68 0.55
CA ALA A 298 5.84 -4.64 1.42
C ALA A 298 7.37 -4.74 1.55
N LYS A 299 7.92 -5.96 1.69
CA LYS A 299 9.36 -6.20 1.73
C LYS A 299 10.03 -5.77 0.42
N SER A 300 9.47 -6.15 -0.73
CA SER A 300 10.00 -5.75 -2.04
C SER A 300 10.00 -4.23 -2.20
N MET A 301 8.92 -3.57 -1.81
CA MET A 301 8.78 -2.12 -1.87
C MET A 301 9.84 -1.40 -1.04
N VAL A 302 10.04 -1.84 0.20
CA VAL A 302 11.01 -1.24 1.12
C VAL A 302 12.44 -1.45 0.64
N GLU A 303 12.78 -2.64 0.16
CA GLU A 303 14.14 -2.98 -0.25
C GLU A 303 14.51 -2.39 -1.62
N THR A 304 13.57 -2.34 -2.54
CA THR A 304 13.77 -1.68 -3.85
C THR A 304 13.61 -0.16 -3.77
N ARG A 305 13.01 0.36 -2.68
CA ARG A 305 12.61 1.76 -2.50
C ARG A 305 11.61 2.23 -3.56
N GLY A 306 10.66 1.36 -3.92
CA GLY A 306 9.63 1.69 -4.89
C GLY A 306 8.52 0.66 -4.95
N VAL A 307 7.32 1.11 -5.34
CA VAL A 307 6.11 0.29 -5.43
C VAL A 307 6.07 -0.60 -6.68
N GLY A 308 6.93 -0.33 -7.69
CA GLY A 308 6.79 -0.93 -9.02
C GLY A 308 6.76 -2.46 -9.03
N LEU A 309 7.63 -3.12 -8.23
CA LEU A 309 7.65 -4.58 -8.17
C LEU A 309 6.42 -5.13 -7.42
N ALA A 310 6.07 -4.53 -6.29
CA ALA A 310 4.86 -4.91 -5.53
C ALA A 310 3.61 -4.78 -6.40
N PHE A 311 3.45 -3.63 -7.07
CA PHE A 311 2.37 -3.39 -8.02
C PHE A 311 2.33 -4.44 -9.15
N GLY A 312 3.48 -4.76 -9.75
CA GLY A 312 3.53 -5.72 -10.85
C GLY A 312 3.13 -7.14 -10.42
N ILE A 313 3.62 -7.61 -9.27
CA ILE A 313 3.25 -8.93 -8.73
C ILE A 313 1.75 -8.97 -8.41
N HIS A 314 1.24 -7.93 -7.72
CA HIS A 314 -0.16 -7.82 -7.33
C HIS A 314 -1.09 -7.76 -8.55
N MET A 315 -0.79 -6.88 -9.50
CA MET A 315 -1.58 -6.71 -10.71
C MET A 315 -1.73 -8.02 -11.49
N ILE A 316 -0.64 -8.78 -11.68
CA ILE A 316 -0.73 -10.05 -12.42
C ILE A 316 -1.57 -11.08 -11.67
N GLN A 317 -1.47 -11.14 -10.35
CA GLN A 317 -2.33 -11.99 -9.54
C GLN A 317 -3.81 -11.59 -9.68
N ASP A 318 -4.10 -10.30 -9.63
CA ASP A 318 -5.44 -9.77 -9.80
C ASP A 318 -6.02 -10.01 -11.20
N VAL A 319 -5.19 -9.95 -12.26
CA VAL A 319 -5.62 -10.32 -13.61
C VAL A 319 -6.17 -11.74 -13.63
N VAL A 320 -5.47 -12.68 -13.00
CA VAL A 320 -5.96 -14.05 -12.87
C VAL A 320 -7.29 -14.11 -12.14
N ILE A 321 -7.38 -13.43 -10.98
CA ILE A 321 -8.60 -13.42 -10.16
C ILE A 321 -9.78 -12.85 -10.94
N PHE A 322 -9.65 -11.64 -11.51
CA PHE A 322 -10.74 -10.97 -12.21
C PHE A 322 -11.14 -11.71 -13.48
N TYR A 323 -10.19 -12.30 -14.19
CA TYR A 323 -10.52 -13.09 -15.40
C TYR A 323 -11.32 -14.34 -15.05
N PHE A 324 -10.97 -15.06 -13.99
CA PHE A 324 -11.74 -16.22 -13.53
C PHE A 324 -13.12 -15.83 -12.98
N LEU A 325 -13.22 -14.72 -12.24
CA LEU A 325 -14.50 -14.21 -11.76
C LEU A 325 -15.43 -13.81 -12.91
N ALA A 326 -14.87 -13.24 -13.99
CA ALA A 326 -15.63 -12.90 -15.19
C ALA A 326 -16.34 -14.12 -15.80
N MET A 327 -15.68 -15.26 -15.79
CA MET A 327 -16.22 -16.50 -16.35
C MET A 327 -17.29 -17.13 -15.45
N SER A 328 -17.09 -17.11 -14.13
CA SER A 328 -18.03 -17.72 -13.19
C SER A 328 -19.40 -17.01 -13.11
N MET A 329 -19.48 -15.74 -13.55
CA MET A 329 -20.72 -14.94 -13.50
C MET A 329 -21.60 -15.10 -14.75
N LYS A 330 -21.13 -15.78 -15.80
CA LYS A 330 -21.87 -15.99 -17.07
C LYS A 330 -22.37 -17.43 -17.25
N SER A 331 -22.07 -18.33 -16.34
CA SER A 331 -22.66 -19.65 -16.27
C SER A 331 -23.93 -19.66 -15.40
#